data_f009a596bddc3445ab752e4e986d258b
#
_entry.id   f009a596bddc3445ab752e4e986d258b
#
_cell.length_a   1.000
_cell.length_b   1.000
_cell.length_c   1.000
_cell.angle_alpha   90.00
_cell.angle_beta   90.00
_cell.angle_gamma   90.00
#
_symmetry.space_group_name_H-M   'P 1'
#
loop_
_entity.id
_entity.type
_entity.pdbx_description
1 polymer ?
#
loop_
_entity_poly.entity_id
_entity_poly.type
_entity_poly.pdbx_seq_one_letter_code
_entity_poly.pdbx_strand_id
1 'polypeptide(L)'
;MMNDGFLGILRLVSVAIQNVGFAVIVGALLSSQWLARGESTWQQRVGRRLVVTLRAASIVSLLASALSFWAHCALMSESSLVEAGPAVWSMLAATGFGHAWLVGAFFTLCIAVLAFLRSGNETRLPFAIWGALAGVALARSNAGHPVDAGLFSLPVWVDWLHLLAISAWVGLVLVTTYVVMPRLLDAPGNERQTSASFVQSLSDASTYALIVLFSTGAYNGWRGVNVPANLLHSIYGQVLVLKLALVLLGAALGGHNRFFEMPTLLSTLKKPSEAIPGRPLRRFGRVLHVESLVLVGVLMVAAVLGSSPLPGTT
;
A
#
# COMPACT_ATOMS: atom_id res chain seq x y z
N MET A 1 11.15 -26.38 15.83
CA MET A 1 9.83 -26.65 15.23
C MET A 1 8.70 -25.75 15.74
N MET A 2 8.33 -25.68 17.02
CA MET A 2 7.26 -24.75 17.47
C MET A 2 7.68 -23.26 17.39
N ASN A 3 8.93 -22.94 17.68
CA ASN A 3 9.46 -21.58 17.62
C ASN A 3 9.54 -21.06 16.17
N ASP A 4 9.95 -21.88 15.23
CA ASP A 4 10.09 -21.52 13.81
C ASP A 4 8.74 -21.18 13.18
N GLY A 5 7.69 -21.92 13.52
CA GLY A 5 6.33 -21.64 13.07
C GLY A 5 5.80 -20.30 13.59
N PHE A 6 6.05 -19.97 14.86
CA PHE A 6 5.65 -18.70 15.45
C PHE A 6 6.42 -17.52 14.83
N LEU A 7 7.75 -17.63 14.68
CA LEU A 7 8.57 -16.59 14.08
C LEU A 7 8.22 -16.35 12.61
N GLY A 8 7.92 -17.42 11.87
CA GLY A 8 7.45 -17.33 10.49
C GLY A 8 6.12 -16.57 10.38
N ILE A 9 5.14 -16.89 11.21
CA ILE A 9 3.85 -16.17 11.26
C ILE A 9 4.06 -14.71 11.68
N LEU A 10 4.85 -14.45 12.72
CA LEU A 10 5.15 -13.11 13.19
C LEU A 10 5.77 -12.24 12.08
N ARG A 11 6.74 -12.80 11.35
CA ARG A 11 7.36 -12.13 10.19
C ARG A 11 6.32 -11.83 9.11
N LEU A 12 5.51 -12.81 8.70
CA LEU A 12 4.51 -12.65 7.65
C LEU A 12 3.45 -11.59 8.02
N VAL A 13 2.94 -11.65 9.24
CA VAL A 13 1.95 -10.66 9.74
C VAL A 13 2.58 -9.26 9.78
N SER A 14 3.82 -9.14 10.25
CA SER A 14 4.53 -7.86 10.30
C SER A 14 4.77 -7.29 8.89
N VAL A 15 5.16 -8.11 7.91
CA VAL A 15 5.29 -7.70 6.50
C VAL A 15 3.94 -7.26 5.93
N ALA A 16 2.85 -7.98 6.21
CA ALA A 16 1.51 -7.61 5.77
C ALA A 16 1.07 -6.27 6.36
N ILE A 17 1.29 -6.04 7.66
CA ILE A 17 1.02 -4.75 8.34
C ILE A 17 1.85 -3.63 7.72
N GLN A 18 3.13 -3.86 7.44
CA GLN A 18 4.00 -2.90 6.77
C GLN A 18 3.49 -2.56 5.37
N ASN A 19 3.02 -3.55 4.59
CA ASN A 19 2.44 -3.33 3.26
C ASN A 19 1.17 -2.48 3.33
N VAL A 20 0.26 -2.79 4.25
CA VAL A 20 -0.96 -2.00 4.48
C VAL A 20 -0.61 -0.59 4.95
N GLY A 21 0.30 -0.44 5.90
CA GLY A 21 0.74 0.86 6.40
C GLY A 21 1.34 1.73 5.31
N PHE A 22 2.23 1.17 4.48
CA PHE A 22 2.81 1.88 3.34
C PHE A 22 1.75 2.32 2.32
N ALA A 23 0.79 1.45 1.99
CA ALA A 23 -0.34 1.80 1.13
C ALA A 23 -1.19 2.93 1.74
N VAL A 24 -1.51 2.87 3.03
CA VAL A 24 -2.29 3.91 3.74
C VAL A 24 -1.55 5.25 3.73
N ILE A 25 -0.22 5.27 3.89
CA ILE A 25 0.60 6.50 3.77
C ILE A 25 0.39 7.14 2.39
N VAL A 26 0.54 6.35 1.31
CA VAL A 26 0.34 6.81 -0.08
C VAL A 26 -1.08 7.32 -0.30
N GLY A 27 -2.09 6.56 0.12
CA GLY A 27 -3.50 6.93 -0.01
C GLY A 27 -3.87 8.19 0.77
N ALA A 28 -3.35 8.36 2.00
CA ALA A 28 -3.58 9.55 2.81
C ALA A 28 -2.94 10.80 2.19
N LEU A 29 -1.74 10.66 1.60
CA LEU A 29 -1.04 11.75 0.94
C LEU A 29 -1.79 12.19 -0.33
N LEU A 30 -2.20 11.24 -1.20
CA LEU A 30 -3.00 11.52 -2.41
C LEU A 30 -4.34 12.17 -2.05
N SER A 31 -5.08 11.58 -1.11
CA SER A 31 -6.38 12.11 -0.66
C SER A 31 -6.25 13.52 -0.09
N SER A 32 -5.17 13.81 0.63
CA SER A 32 -4.93 15.15 1.19
C SER A 32 -4.68 16.20 0.11
N GLN A 33 -4.03 15.80 -0.98
CA GLN A 33 -3.78 16.70 -2.12
C GLN A 33 -5.06 17.09 -2.87
N TRP A 34 -6.09 16.25 -2.81
CA TRP A 34 -7.36 16.51 -3.53
C TRP A 34 -8.44 17.13 -2.66
N LEU A 35 -8.45 16.85 -1.34
CA LEU A 35 -9.51 17.27 -0.42
C LEU A 35 -9.11 18.36 0.57
N ALA A 36 -7.83 18.57 0.83
CA ALA A 36 -7.37 19.46 1.89
C ALA A 36 -6.70 20.74 1.35
N ARG A 37 -7.09 21.21 0.17
CA ARG A 37 -6.51 22.42 -0.46
C ARG A 37 -7.27 23.70 -0.17
N GLY A 38 -8.49 23.61 0.32
CA GLY A 38 -9.37 24.77 0.56
C GLY A 38 -9.41 25.16 2.04
N GLU A 39 -10.01 26.34 2.29
CA GLU A 39 -10.09 26.98 3.61
C GLU A 39 -11.36 26.64 4.40
N SER A 40 -12.28 25.83 3.82
CA SER A 40 -13.52 25.50 4.51
C SER A 40 -13.26 24.67 5.78
N THR A 41 -14.09 24.88 6.80
CA THR A 41 -14.02 24.15 8.07
C THR A 41 -14.17 22.64 7.87
N TRP A 42 -14.90 22.21 6.83
CA TRP A 42 -15.04 20.80 6.47
C TRP A 42 -13.75 20.25 5.89
N GLN A 43 -13.13 20.94 4.92
CA GLN A 43 -11.85 20.52 4.32
C GLN A 43 -10.72 20.47 5.36
N GLN A 44 -10.67 21.43 6.29
CA GLN A 44 -9.73 21.42 7.40
C GLN A 44 -9.92 20.21 8.32
N ARG A 45 -11.18 19.82 8.61
CA ARG A 45 -11.48 18.62 9.40
C ARG A 45 -11.05 17.33 8.70
N VAL A 46 -11.31 17.23 7.39
CA VAL A 46 -10.83 16.10 6.57
C VAL A 46 -9.30 16.05 6.56
N GLY A 47 -8.66 17.18 6.28
CA GLY A 47 -7.21 17.32 6.27
C GLY A 47 -6.55 16.88 7.58
N ARG A 48 -7.09 17.31 8.72
CA ARG A 48 -6.60 16.87 10.04
C ARG A 48 -6.68 15.37 10.24
N ARG A 49 -7.77 14.73 9.79
CA ARG A 49 -7.91 13.27 9.86
C ARG A 49 -6.90 12.54 8.97
N LEU A 50 -6.69 13.05 7.76
CA LEU A 50 -5.69 12.48 6.84
C LEU A 50 -4.26 12.62 7.40
N VAL A 51 -3.93 13.74 8.04
CA VAL A 51 -2.63 13.92 8.71
C VAL A 51 -2.48 12.96 9.90
N VAL A 52 -3.51 12.78 10.71
CA VAL A 52 -3.48 11.78 11.82
C VAL A 52 -3.30 10.37 11.25
N THR A 53 -4.01 10.02 10.18
CA THR A 53 -3.86 8.73 9.50
C THR A 53 -2.44 8.54 8.96
N LEU A 54 -1.86 9.57 8.34
CA LEU A 54 -0.48 9.56 7.85
C LEU A 54 0.52 9.30 8.97
N ARG A 55 0.37 10.01 10.12
CA ARG A 55 1.23 9.83 11.31
C ARG A 55 1.13 8.42 11.89
N ALA A 56 -0.09 7.95 12.11
CA ALA A 56 -0.34 6.61 12.64
C ALA A 56 0.22 5.53 11.71
N ALA A 57 -0.06 5.61 10.42
CA ALA A 57 0.41 4.64 9.44
C ALA A 57 1.95 4.62 9.32
N SER A 58 2.62 5.78 9.41
CA SER A 58 4.09 5.83 9.35
C SER A 58 4.74 5.19 10.59
N ILE A 59 4.19 5.41 11.79
CA ILE A 59 4.67 4.75 13.01
C ILE A 59 4.43 3.24 12.93
N VAL A 60 3.22 2.82 12.57
CA VAL A 60 2.88 1.39 12.45
C VAL A 60 3.77 0.70 11.41
N SER A 61 4.03 1.35 10.25
CA SER A 61 4.92 0.81 9.23
C SER A 61 6.36 0.66 9.72
N LEU A 62 6.87 1.64 10.48
CA LEU A 62 8.22 1.59 11.04
C LEU A 62 8.36 0.45 12.06
N LEU A 63 7.41 0.34 12.99
CA LEU A 63 7.41 -0.72 14.01
C LEU A 63 7.25 -2.11 13.36
N ALA A 64 6.34 -2.26 12.41
CA ALA A 64 6.15 -3.51 11.69
C ALA A 64 7.40 -3.90 10.86
N SER A 65 8.07 -2.92 10.24
CA SER A 65 9.33 -3.13 9.53
C SER A 65 10.43 -3.63 10.48
N ALA A 66 10.59 -2.99 11.64
CA ALA A 66 11.57 -3.41 12.65
C ALA A 66 11.28 -4.83 13.16
N LEU A 67 10.02 -5.13 13.45
CA LEU A 67 9.62 -6.44 13.95
C LEU A 67 9.80 -7.54 12.88
N SER A 68 9.47 -7.26 11.61
CA SER A 68 9.66 -8.20 10.51
C SER A 68 11.14 -8.51 10.28
N PHE A 69 12.00 -7.50 10.37
CA PHE A 69 13.44 -7.64 10.23
C PHE A 69 14.03 -8.45 11.39
N TRP A 70 13.64 -8.13 12.61
CA TRP A 70 14.09 -8.87 13.81
C TRP A 70 13.69 -10.33 13.76
N ALA A 71 12.42 -10.62 13.43
CA ALA A 71 11.92 -11.98 13.26
C ALA A 71 12.64 -12.73 12.13
N HIS A 72 13.00 -12.03 11.04
CA HIS A 72 13.79 -12.60 9.95
C HIS A 72 15.20 -12.99 10.41
N CYS A 73 15.87 -12.13 11.17
CA CYS A 73 17.20 -12.42 11.73
C CYS A 73 17.16 -13.62 12.69
N ALA A 74 16.14 -13.70 13.56
CA ALA A 74 15.92 -14.81 14.47
C ALA A 74 15.74 -16.14 13.71
N LEU A 75 14.95 -16.14 12.63
CA LEU A 75 14.75 -17.30 11.75
C LEU A 75 16.06 -17.74 11.08
N MET A 76 16.85 -16.80 10.56
CA MET A 76 18.09 -17.11 9.85
C MET A 76 19.20 -17.61 10.77
N SER A 77 19.19 -17.23 12.04
CA SER A 77 20.16 -17.67 13.06
C SER A 77 19.66 -18.85 13.90
N GLU A 78 18.47 -19.39 13.61
CA GLU A 78 17.82 -20.47 14.37
C GLU A 78 17.73 -20.16 15.88
N SER A 79 17.59 -18.87 16.23
CA SER A 79 17.57 -18.38 17.61
C SER A 79 16.18 -17.88 18.02
N SER A 80 15.99 -17.66 19.33
CA SER A 80 14.80 -16.99 19.83
C SER A 80 14.85 -15.48 19.55
N LEU A 81 13.70 -14.78 19.61
CA LEU A 81 13.66 -13.32 19.46
C LEU A 81 14.57 -12.58 20.45
N VAL A 82 14.73 -13.13 21.66
CA VAL A 82 15.56 -12.51 22.71
C VAL A 82 17.06 -12.66 22.41
N GLU A 83 17.44 -13.78 21.81
CA GLU A 83 18.83 -14.12 21.50
C GLU A 83 19.29 -13.63 20.12
N ALA A 84 18.37 -13.15 19.26
CA ALA A 84 18.68 -12.72 17.91
C ALA A 84 19.52 -11.43 17.78
N GLY A 85 19.79 -10.73 18.89
CA GLY A 85 20.52 -9.45 18.87
C GLY A 85 21.84 -9.47 18.08
N PRO A 86 22.76 -10.44 18.32
CA PRO A 86 24.00 -10.56 17.54
C PRO A 86 23.75 -10.80 16.04
N ALA A 87 22.74 -11.60 15.69
CA ALA A 87 22.36 -11.87 14.30
C ALA A 87 21.79 -10.62 13.60
N VAL A 88 20.99 -9.84 14.32
CA VAL A 88 20.49 -8.53 13.83
C VAL A 88 21.65 -7.62 13.48
N TRP A 89 22.62 -7.49 14.39
CA TRP A 89 23.79 -6.65 14.16
C TRP A 89 24.65 -7.14 12.99
N SER A 90 24.91 -8.43 12.93
CA SER A 90 25.66 -9.05 11.82
C SER A 90 24.93 -8.82 10.47
N MET A 91 23.62 -9.03 10.43
CA MET A 91 22.82 -8.80 9.21
C MET A 91 22.90 -7.34 8.76
N LEU A 92 22.78 -6.38 9.67
CA LEU A 92 22.88 -4.95 9.38
C LEU A 92 24.26 -4.53 8.88
N ALA A 93 25.32 -5.11 9.44
CA ALA A 93 26.69 -4.70 9.14
C ALA A 93 27.27 -5.36 7.89
N ALA A 94 26.86 -6.61 7.57
CA ALA A 94 27.55 -7.45 6.61
C ALA A 94 26.72 -7.86 5.39
N THR A 95 25.42 -7.55 5.32
CA THR A 95 24.57 -8.03 4.22
C THR A 95 23.95 -6.91 3.40
N GLY A 96 23.80 -7.12 2.08
CA GLY A 96 23.08 -6.22 1.20
C GLY A 96 21.60 -6.06 1.59
N PHE A 97 20.98 -7.14 2.09
CA PHE A 97 19.62 -7.10 2.62
C PHE A 97 19.51 -6.17 3.84
N GLY A 98 20.44 -6.26 4.80
CA GLY A 98 20.48 -5.39 5.97
C GLY A 98 20.70 -3.93 5.60
N HIS A 99 21.61 -3.65 4.66
CA HIS A 99 21.82 -2.28 4.16
C HIS A 99 20.58 -1.71 3.47
N ALA A 100 19.92 -2.50 2.60
CA ALA A 100 18.68 -2.09 1.95
C ALA A 100 17.57 -1.83 2.97
N TRP A 101 17.47 -2.67 4.01
CA TRP A 101 16.52 -2.47 5.10
C TRP A 101 16.80 -1.18 5.87
N LEU A 102 18.07 -0.88 6.20
CA LEU A 102 18.45 0.37 6.88
C LEU A 102 18.04 1.61 6.08
N VAL A 103 18.28 1.60 4.76
CA VAL A 103 17.86 2.69 3.87
C VAL A 103 16.34 2.84 3.88
N GLY A 104 15.59 1.74 3.80
CA GLY A 104 14.13 1.74 3.88
C GLY A 104 13.61 2.24 5.23
N ALA A 105 14.21 1.82 6.34
CA ALA A 105 13.88 2.29 7.69
C ALA A 105 14.17 3.79 7.86
N PHE A 106 15.29 4.27 7.35
CA PHE A 106 15.65 5.70 7.34
C PHE A 106 14.60 6.55 6.61
N PHE A 107 14.22 6.16 5.39
CA PHE A 107 13.19 6.90 4.66
C PHE A 107 11.81 6.80 5.33
N THR A 108 11.46 5.66 5.94
CA THR A 108 10.21 5.54 6.69
C THR A 108 10.21 6.44 7.92
N LEU A 109 11.35 6.57 8.62
CA LEU A 109 11.52 7.52 9.72
C LEU A 109 11.41 8.97 9.21
N CYS A 110 12.00 9.31 8.07
CA CYS A 110 11.84 10.62 7.44
C CYS A 110 10.36 10.92 7.17
N ILE A 111 9.59 9.96 6.64
CA ILE A 111 8.14 10.12 6.43
C ILE A 111 7.44 10.42 7.76
N ALA A 112 7.75 9.67 8.82
CA ALA A 112 7.16 9.89 10.14
C ALA A 112 7.47 11.29 10.66
N VAL A 113 8.74 11.70 10.65
CA VAL A 113 9.17 13.05 11.09
C VAL A 113 8.45 14.13 10.28
N LEU A 114 8.47 14.06 8.96
CA LEU A 114 7.82 15.02 8.06
C LEU A 114 6.29 15.07 8.30
N ALA A 115 5.66 13.92 8.58
CA ALA A 115 4.23 13.86 8.91
C ALA A 115 3.92 14.57 10.23
N PHE A 116 4.81 14.51 11.23
CA PHE A 116 4.66 15.23 12.48
C PHE A 116 4.94 16.74 12.36
N LEU A 117 5.87 17.13 11.50
CA LEU A 117 6.14 18.53 11.17
C LEU A 117 5.02 19.18 10.35
N ARG A 118 4.19 18.39 9.69
CA ARG A 118 3.08 18.90 8.86
C ARG A 118 1.97 19.48 9.72
N SER A 119 1.76 20.80 9.63
CA SER A 119 0.72 21.55 10.37
C SER A 119 -0.46 22.02 9.52
N GLY A 120 -0.41 21.90 8.18
CA GLY A 120 -1.57 22.17 7.31
C GLY A 120 -1.22 22.75 5.94
N ASN A 121 -0.67 23.95 5.86
CA ASN A 121 -0.55 24.69 4.59
C ASN A 121 0.84 24.65 3.93
N GLU A 122 1.75 23.81 4.39
CA GLU A 122 3.10 23.74 3.80
C GLU A 122 3.08 23.03 2.45
N THR A 123 3.52 23.75 1.41
CA THR A 123 3.54 23.25 0.03
C THR A 123 4.72 22.33 -0.26
N ARG A 124 5.83 22.44 0.47
CA ARG A 124 7.08 21.69 0.22
C ARG A 124 7.12 20.33 0.90
N LEU A 125 6.52 20.17 2.09
CA LEU A 125 6.54 18.92 2.86
C LEU A 125 5.93 17.72 2.10
N PRO A 126 4.82 17.86 1.34
CA PRO A 126 4.31 16.75 0.54
C PRO A 126 5.32 16.22 -0.49
N PHE A 127 6.10 17.07 -1.15
CA PHE A 127 7.12 16.64 -2.11
C PHE A 127 8.25 15.87 -1.44
N ALA A 128 8.70 16.31 -0.25
CA ALA A 128 9.69 15.57 0.54
C ALA A 128 9.19 14.19 0.96
N ILE A 129 7.90 14.08 1.37
CA ILE A 129 7.28 12.79 1.70
C ILE A 129 7.21 11.89 0.45
N TRP A 130 6.88 12.41 -0.74
CA TRP A 130 6.90 11.65 -1.98
C TRP A 130 8.30 11.12 -2.32
N GLY A 131 9.33 11.95 -2.17
CA GLY A 131 10.72 11.52 -2.33
C GLY A 131 11.11 10.40 -1.37
N ALA A 132 10.72 10.53 -0.11
CA ALA A 132 10.96 9.50 0.89
C ALA A 132 10.17 8.19 0.61
N LEU A 133 8.92 8.28 0.15
CA LEU A 133 8.12 7.11 -0.30
C LEU A 133 8.79 6.38 -1.48
N ALA A 134 9.28 7.14 -2.46
CA ALA A 134 10.04 6.58 -3.58
C ALA A 134 11.31 5.86 -3.09
N GLY A 135 12.00 6.46 -2.10
CA GLY A 135 13.16 5.85 -1.45
C GLY A 135 12.83 4.56 -0.69
N VAL A 136 11.72 4.53 0.07
CA VAL A 136 11.26 3.29 0.75
C VAL A 136 10.96 2.19 -0.28
N ALA A 137 10.22 2.50 -1.35
CA ALA A 137 9.89 1.53 -2.39
C ALA A 137 11.17 0.99 -3.07
N LEU A 138 12.14 1.86 -3.38
CA LEU A 138 13.40 1.46 -4.01
C LEU A 138 14.26 0.59 -3.08
N ALA A 139 14.34 0.93 -1.80
CA ALA A 139 15.03 0.12 -0.80
C ALA A 139 14.41 -1.28 -0.70
N ARG A 140 13.08 -1.36 -0.70
CA ARG A 140 12.36 -2.65 -0.66
C ARG A 140 12.58 -3.49 -1.89
N SER A 141 12.59 -2.91 -3.09
CA SER A 141 12.89 -3.62 -4.34
C SER A 141 14.33 -4.14 -4.38
N ASN A 142 15.27 -3.47 -3.70
CA ASN A 142 16.65 -3.93 -3.53
C ASN A 142 16.83 -4.91 -2.34
N ALA A 143 15.79 -5.20 -1.57
CA ALA A 143 15.80 -6.21 -0.49
C ALA A 143 15.11 -7.53 -0.88
N GLY A 144 14.50 -7.62 -2.07
CA GLY A 144 13.79 -8.80 -2.56
C GLY A 144 14.48 -9.47 -3.74
N HIS A 145 13.84 -10.50 -4.32
CA HIS A 145 14.34 -11.23 -5.50
C HIS A 145 14.72 -10.37 -6.74
N PRO A 146 14.16 -9.16 -6.97
CA PRO A 146 14.60 -8.34 -8.09
C PRO A 146 16.08 -8.00 -8.07
N VAL A 147 16.71 -7.88 -6.88
CA VAL A 147 18.13 -7.54 -6.73
C VAL A 147 19.08 -8.63 -7.21
N ASP A 148 18.63 -9.86 -7.37
CA ASP A 148 19.44 -10.98 -7.88
C ASP A 148 20.01 -10.70 -9.29
N ALA A 149 19.36 -9.80 -10.04
CA ALA A 149 19.84 -9.31 -11.34
C ALA A 149 20.80 -8.11 -11.23
N GLY A 150 21.15 -7.67 -10.02
CA GLY A 150 22.00 -6.53 -9.72
C GLY A 150 21.24 -5.32 -9.16
N LEU A 151 21.96 -4.51 -8.38
CA LEU A 151 21.45 -3.24 -7.86
C LEU A 151 21.03 -2.32 -9.02
N PHE A 152 19.88 -1.66 -8.88
CA PHE A 152 19.32 -0.74 -9.89
C PHE A 152 19.08 -1.38 -11.27
N SER A 153 18.99 -2.70 -11.35
CA SER A 153 18.66 -3.44 -12.58
C SER A 153 17.21 -3.18 -13.03
N LEU A 154 16.89 -3.51 -14.29
CA LEU A 154 15.51 -3.37 -14.80
C LEU A 154 14.45 -4.05 -13.91
N PRO A 155 14.65 -5.29 -13.40
CA PRO A 155 13.73 -5.89 -12.43
C PRO A 155 13.49 -5.05 -11.19
N VAL A 156 14.52 -4.40 -10.63
CA VAL A 156 14.39 -3.53 -9.46
C VAL A 156 13.50 -2.32 -9.78
N TRP A 157 13.67 -1.70 -10.94
CA TRP A 157 12.85 -0.56 -11.36
C TRP A 157 11.40 -0.97 -11.65
N VAL A 158 11.19 -2.13 -12.27
CA VAL A 158 9.83 -2.65 -12.51
C VAL A 158 9.14 -2.98 -11.19
N ASP A 159 9.84 -3.60 -10.25
CA ASP A 159 9.28 -3.89 -8.92
C ASP A 159 9.01 -2.60 -8.12
N TRP A 160 9.88 -1.61 -8.21
CA TRP A 160 9.68 -0.29 -7.63
C TRP A 160 8.38 0.36 -8.12
N LEU A 161 8.13 0.37 -9.44
CA LEU A 161 6.88 0.84 -10.02
C LEU A 161 5.68 0.01 -9.56
N HIS A 162 5.84 -1.32 -9.49
CA HIS A 162 4.81 -2.23 -9.00
C HIS A 162 4.40 -1.92 -7.56
N LEU A 163 5.38 -1.73 -6.67
CA LEU A 163 5.14 -1.38 -5.26
C LEU A 163 4.42 -0.02 -5.12
N LEU A 164 4.81 0.98 -5.89
CA LEU A 164 4.14 2.29 -5.87
C LEU A 164 2.72 2.20 -6.43
N ALA A 165 2.50 1.48 -7.52
CA ALA A 165 1.19 1.33 -8.15
C ALA A 165 0.20 0.59 -7.25
N ILE A 166 0.60 -0.57 -6.68
CA ILE A 166 -0.27 -1.31 -5.76
C ILE A 166 -0.58 -0.49 -4.51
N SER A 167 0.41 0.25 -3.98
CA SER A 167 0.22 1.09 -2.81
C SER A 167 -0.70 2.29 -3.09
N ALA A 168 -0.66 2.87 -4.29
CA ALA A 168 -1.58 3.91 -4.69
C ALA A 168 -3.02 3.39 -4.78
N TRP A 169 -3.24 2.27 -5.48
CA TRP A 169 -4.58 1.70 -5.60
C TRP A 169 -5.15 1.27 -4.25
N VAL A 170 -4.46 0.39 -3.54
CA VAL A 170 -4.91 -0.13 -2.23
C VAL A 170 -5.06 1.00 -1.22
N GLY A 171 -4.10 1.92 -1.16
CA GLY A 171 -4.10 3.04 -0.23
C GLY A 171 -5.26 4.00 -0.46
N LEU A 172 -5.56 4.33 -1.72
CA LEU A 172 -6.70 5.15 -2.09
C LEU A 172 -8.01 4.50 -1.67
N VAL A 173 -8.20 3.21 -1.96
CA VAL A 173 -9.41 2.47 -1.58
C VAL A 173 -9.56 2.41 -0.06
N LEU A 174 -8.51 2.04 0.69
CA LEU A 174 -8.54 1.97 2.16
C LEU A 174 -8.82 3.33 2.79
N VAL A 175 -8.07 4.36 2.42
CA VAL A 175 -8.23 5.71 3.01
C VAL A 175 -9.59 6.30 2.65
N THR A 176 -10.05 6.10 1.41
CA THR A 176 -11.38 6.56 1.02
C THR A 176 -12.44 5.86 1.85
N THR A 177 -12.39 4.54 1.98
CA THR A 177 -13.39 3.75 2.68
C THR A 177 -13.49 4.13 4.16
N TYR A 178 -12.37 4.20 4.87
CA TYR A 178 -12.38 4.30 6.34
C TYR A 178 -12.18 5.71 6.88
N VAL A 179 -11.59 6.61 6.10
CA VAL A 179 -11.25 7.97 6.57
C VAL A 179 -12.10 9.03 5.87
N VAL A 180 -12.21 8.96 4.54
CA VAL A 180 -12.86 10.01 3.73
C VAL A 180 -14.36 9.79 3.64
N MET A 181 -14.84 8.56 3.39
CA MET A 181 -16.27 8.27 3.16
C MET A 181 -17.18 8.72 4.31
N PRO A 182 -16.84 8.52 5.59
CA PRO A 182 -17.66 9.03 6.69
C PRO A 182 -17.78 10.56 6.66
N ARG A 183 -16.78 11.27 6.14
CA ARG A 183 -16.76 12.73 6.01
C ARG A 183 -17.51 13.23 4.78
N LEU A 184 -17.50 12.46 3.68
CA LEU A 184 -18.29 12.77 2.50
C LEU A 184 -19.79 12.66 2.79
N LEU A 185 -20.20 11.73 3.67
CA LEU A 185 -21.60 11.60 4.11
C LEU A 185 -22.07 12.83 4.89
N ASP A 186 -21.18 13.48 5.63
CA ASP A 186 -21.44 14.67 6.46
C ASP A 186 -21.03 15.98 5.76
N ALA A 187 -20.71 15.94 4.46
CA ALA A 187 -20.26 17.12 3.74
C ALA A 187 -21.41 18.11 3.49
N PRO A 188 -21.20 19.42 3.70
CA PRO A 188 -22.20 20.43 3.41
C PRO A 188 -22.41 20.57 1.90
N GLY A 189 -23.56 21.14 1.50
CA GLY A 189 -23.96 21.24 0.09
C GLY A 189 -22.98 22.02 -0.80
N ASN A 190 -22.27 23.01 -0.25
CA ASN A 190 -21.24 23.78 -0.96
C ASN A 190 -19.96 22.98 -1.25
N GLU A 191 -19.74 21.82 -0.63
CA GLU A 191 -18.58 20.93 -0.87
C GLU A 191 -18.85 19.84 -1.92
N ARG A 192 -19.98 19.91 -2.64
CA ARG A 192 -20.35 18.93 -3.66
C ARG A 192 -19.36 18.85 -4.80
N GLN A 193 -18.89 20.00 -5.28
CA GLN A 193 -17.93 20.07 -6.36
C GLN A 193 -16.59 19.45 -5.92
N THR A 194 -16.14 19.74 -4.71
CA THR A 194 -14.93 19.14 -4.11
C THR A 194 -15.09 17.62 -3.98
N SER A 195 -16.24 17.16 -3.49
CA SER A 195 -16.57 15.74 -3.35
C SER A 195 -16.61 15.03 -4.71
N ALA A 196 -17.22 15.64 -5.72
CA ALA A 196 -17.28 15.09 -7.08
C ALA A 196 -15.89 15.01 -7.72
N SER A 197 -15.08 16.06 -7.59
CA SER A 197 -13.69 16.08 -8.08
C SER A 197 -12.84 15.01 -7.40
N PHE A 198 -13.02 14.81 -6.08
CA PHE A 198 -12.32 13.77 -5.35
C PHE A 198 -12.68 12.37 -5.86
N VAL A 199 -13.97 12.06 -6.02
CA VAL A 199 -14.43 10.76 -6.53
C VAL A 199 -13.90 10.50 -7.94
N GLN A 200 -13.86 11.53 -8.79
CA GLN A 200 -13.26 11.43 -10.12
C GLN A 200 -11.76 11.14 -10.05
N SER A 201 -11.02 11.92 -9.25
CA SER A 201 -9.55 11.74 -9.08
C SER A 201 -9.20 10.36 -8.51
N LEU A 202 -9.99 9.88 -7.53
CA LEU A 202 -9.87 8.53 -6.98
C LEU A 202 -9.97 7.47 -8.08
N SER A 203 -11.02 7.56 -8.90
CA SER A 203 -11.28 6.60 -9.98
C SER A 203 -10.20 6.63 -11.06
N ASP A 204 -9.76 7.81 -11.46
CA ASP A 204 -8.74 7.97 -12.50
C ASP A 204 -7.38 7.47 -12.02
N ALA A 205 -6.96 7.87 -10.81
CA ALA A 205 -5.70 7.42 -10.23
C ALA A 205 -5.68 5.90 -9.99
N SER A 206 -6.78 5.30 -9.50
CA SER A 206 -6.91 3.86 -9.37
C SER A 206 -6.81 3.13 -10.72
N THR A 207 -7.37 3.70 -11.78
CA THR A 207 -7.29 3.14 -13.13
C THR A 207 -5.85 3.18 -13.67
N TYR A 208 -5.14 4.30 -13.53
CA TYR A 208 -3.73 4.40 -13.92
C TYR A 208 -2.85 3.47 -13.12
N ALA A 209 -3.06 3.41 -11.79
CA ALA A 209 -2.34 2.49 -10.93
C ALA A 209 -2.56 1.03 -11.35
N LEU A 210 -3.78 0.66 -11.73
CA LEU A 210 -4.12 -0.69 -12.18
C LEU A 210 -3.45 -1.06 -13.52
N ILE A 211 -3.38 -0.12 -14.48
CA ILE A 211 -2.67 -0.33 -15.75
C ILE A 211 -1.18 -0.60 -15.49
N VAL A 212 -0.54 0.24 -14.66
CA VAL A 212 0.87 0.05 -14.27
C VAL A 212 1.06 -1.27 -13.53
N LEU A 213 0.13 -1.60 -12.62
CA LEU A 213 0.17 -2.83 -11.83
C LEU A 213 0.12 -4.08 -12.71
N PHE A 214 -0.77 -4.14 -13.70
CA PHE A 214 -0.86 -5.28 -14.61
C PHE A 214 0.39 -5.41 -15.48
N SER A 215 0.90 -4.32 -16.03
CA SER A 215 2.10 -4.32 -16.86
C SER A 215 3.33 -4.80 -16.09
N THR A 216 3.56 -4.23 -14.89
CA THR A 216 4.69 -4.59 -14.02
C THR A 216 4.50 -5.96 -13.38
N GLY A 217 3.26 -6.32 -13.04
CA GLY A 217 2.91 -7.62 -12.45
C GLY A 217 3.10 -8.77 -13.43
N ALA A 218 2.77 -8.58 -14.72
CA ALA A 218 3.03 -9.57 -15.76
C ALA A 218 4.54 -9.83 -15.90
N TYR A 219 5.36 -8.79 -15.92
CA TYR A 219 6.82 -8.92 -15.96
C TYR A 219 7.38 -9.63 -14.72
N ASN A 220 6.99 -9.20 -13.51
CA ASN A 220 7.46 -9.81 -12.27
C ASN A 220 7.00 -11.28 -12.14
N GLY A 221 5.75 -11.57 -12.52
CA GLY A 221 5.21 -12.93 -12.51
C GLY A 221 5.93 -13.85 -13.49
N TRP A 222 6.18 -13.38 -14.72
CA TRP A 222 6.93 -14.14 -15.71
C TRP A 222 8.33 -14.51 -15.21
N ARG A 223 9.06 -13.56 -14.64
CA ARG A 223 10.38 -13.81 -14.06
C ARG A 223 10.35 -14.77 -12.88
N GLY A 224 9.37 -14.60 -11.98
CA GLY A 224 9.27 -15.44 -10.78
C GLY A 224 8.87 -16.87 -11.06
N VAL A 225 8.09 -17.13 -12.11
CA VAL A 225 7.63 -18.48 -12.48
C VAL A 225 8.68 -19.24 -13.30
N ASN A 226 9.50 -18.54 -14.07
CA ASN A 226 10.54 -19.04 -14.96
C ASN A 226 9.99 -19.91 -16.11
N VAL A 227 9.24 -20.99 -15.82
CA VAL A 227 8.57 -21.84 -16.82
C VAL A 227 7.06 -21.98 -16.51
N PRO A 228 6.17 -22.00 -17.52
CA PRO A 228 4.71 -22.03 -17.31
C PRO A 228 4.21 -23.18 -16.42
N ALA A 229 4.86 -24.35 -16.48
CA ALA A 229 4.50 -25.51 -15.64
C ALA A 229 4.57 -25.19 -14.13
N ASN A 230 5.47 -24.32 -13.71
CA ASN A 230 5.64 -23.93 -12.30
C ASN A 230 4.45 -23.16 -11.74
N LEU A 231 3.59 -22.58 -12.59
CA LEU A 231 2.36 -21.90 -12.13
C LEU A 231 1.44 -22.80 -11.31
N LEU A 232 1.34 -24.08 -11.69
CA LEU A 232 0.45 -25.02 -11.01
C LEU A 232 1.20 -26.00 -10.10
N HIS A 233 2.48 -26.29 -10.40
CA HIS A 233 3.25 -27.33 -9.71
C HIS A 233 4.20 -26.80 -8.63
N SER A 234 4.39 -25.47 -8.50
CA SER A 234 5.17 -24.89 -7.41
C SER A 234 4.30 -24.16 -6.40
N ILE A 235 4.73 -24.11 -5.13
CA ILE A 235 4.07 -23.32 -4.08
C ILE A 235 4.03 -21.86 -4.49
N TYR A 236 5.14 -21.31 -5.00
CA TYR A 236 5.21 -19.94 -5.50
C TYR A 236 4.16 -19.66 -6.58
N GLY A 237 4.02 -20.54 -7.57
CA GLY A 237 3.05 -20.40 -8.65
C GLY A 237 1.59 -20.42 -8.15
N GLN A 238 1.26 -21.36 -7.24
CA GLN A 238 -0.08 -21.44 -6.67
C GLN A 238 -0.44 -20.18 -5.86
N VAL A 239 0.48 -19.64 -5.07
CA VAL A 239 0.31 -18.37 -4.35
C VAL A 239 0.18 -17.20 -5.33
N LEU A 240 0.94 -17.20 -6.42
CA LEU A 240 0.82 -16.19 -7.48
C LEU A 240 -0.55 -16.24 -8.16
N VAL A 241 -1.07 -17.43 -8.48
CA VAL A 241 -2.42 -17.60 -9.07
C VAL A 241 -3.49 -17.08 -8.11
N LEU A 242 -3.40 -17.38 -6.81
CA LEU A 242 -4.31 -16.83 -5.80
C LEU A 242 -4.23 -15.30 -5.76
N LYS A 243 -3.01 -14.73 -5.77
CA LYS A 243 -2.81 -13.27 -5.83
C LYS A 243 -3.47 -12.66 -7.06
N LEU A 244 -3.28 -13.25 -8.23
CA LEU A 244 -3.89 -12.79 -9.49
C LEU A 244 -5.42 -12.84 -9.44
N ALA A 245 -5.99 -13.92 -8.90
CA ALA A 245 -7.45 -14.06 -8.74
C ALA A 245 -8.03 -12.95 -7.84
N LEU A 246 -7.37 -12.65 -6.72
CA LEU A 246 -7.79 -11.56 -5.83
C LEU A 246 -7.62 -10.19 -6.49
N VAL A 247 -6.54 -9.95 -7.24
CA VAL A 247 -6.33 -8.69 -8.00
C VAL A 247 -7.43 -8.50 -9.04
N LEU A 248 -7.78 -9.55 -9.80
CA LEU A 248 -8.87 -9.51 -10.78
C LEU A 248 -10.22 -9.26 -10.12
N LEU A 249 -10.50 -9.86 -8.96
CA LEU A 249 -11.71 -9.61 -8.19
C LEU A 249 -11.77 -8.15 -7.70
N GLY A 250 -10.67 -7.61 -7.16
CA GLY A 250 -10.57 -6.21 -6.78
C GLY A 250 -10.79 -5.27 -7.98
N ALA A 251 -10.15 -5.57 -9.13
CA ALA A 251 -10.34 -4.81 -10.37
C ALA A 251 -11.78 -4.84 -10.89
N ALA A 252 -12.46 -5.98 -10.78
CA ALA A 252 -13.87 -6.11 -11.13
C ALA A 252 -14.78 -5.26 -10.23
N LEU A 253 -14.51 -5.24 -8.90
CA LEU A 253 -15.24 -4.40 -7.95
C LEU A 253 -15.00 -2.90 -8.21
N GLY A 254 -13.74 -2.49 -8.44
CA GLY A 254 -13.39 -1.11 -8.81
C GLY A 254 -14.03 -0.70 -10.15
N GLY A 255 -14.04 -1.62 -11.14
CA GLY A 255 -14.73 -1.44 -12.41
C GLY A 255 -16.24 -1.27 -12.21
N HIS A 256 -16.87 -2.10 -11.38
CA HIS A 256 -18.28 -1.93 -11.03
C HIS A 256 -18.56 -0.55 -10.43
N ASN A 257 -17.74 -0.12 -9.48
CA ASN A 257 -17.84 1.23 -8.93
C ASN A 257 -17.72 2.33 -9.99
N ARG A 258 -16.72 2.20 -10.88
CA ARG A 258 -16.45 3.20 -11.93
C ARG A 258 -17.58 3.33 -12.95
N PHE A 259 -18.11 2.20 -13.42
CA PHE A 259 -19.05 2.18 -14.54
C PHE A 259 -20.53 2.24 -14.13
N PHE A 260 -20.87 1.81 -12.92
CA PHE A 260 -22.28 1.74 -12.47
C PHE A 260 -22.60 2.69 -11.31
N GLU A 261 -21.81 2.73 -10.23
CA GLU A 261 -22.15 3.54 -9.05
C GLU A 261 -21.70 4.99 -9.18
N MET A 262 -20.51 5.25 -9.71
CA MET A 262 -19.92 6.58 -9.84
C MET A 262 -20.70 7.49 -10.79
N PRO A 263 -21.19 7.08 -11.98
CA PRO A 263 -21.98 7.95 -12.86
C PRO A 263 -23.26 8.45 -12.16
N THR A 264 -23.95 7.56 -11.44
CA THR A 264 -25.14 7.89 -10.66
C THR A 264 -24.82 8.88 -9.53
N LEU A 265 -23.70 8.65 -8.82
CA LEU A 265 -23.24 9.54 -7.75
C LEU A 265 -22.89 10.91 -8.30
N LEU A 266 -22.10 10.99 -9.37
CA LEU A 266 -21.67 12.25 -9.98
C LEU A 266 -22.84 13.04 -10.56
N SER A 267 -23.81 12.37 -11.20
CA SER A 267 -25.02 13.04 -11.73
C SER A 267 -25.86 13.67 -10.62
N THR A 268 -25.93 13.03 -9.45
CA THR A 268 -26.64 13.58 -8.29
C THR A 268 -25.85 14.67 -7.56
N LEU A 269 -24.52 14.58 -7.52
CA LEU A 269 -23.67 15.65 -6.99
C LEU A 269 -23.70 16.93 -7.84
N LYS A 270 -23.97 16.84 -9.12
CA LYS A 270 -24.08 18.00 -10.04
C LYS A 270 -25.43 18.74 -9.96
N LYS A 271 -26.48 18.13 -9.37
CA LYS A 271 -27.79 18.77 -9.25
C LYS A 271 -27.80 19.73 -8.06
N PRO A 272 -28.38 20.96 -8.20
CA PRO A 272 -28.54 21.86 -7.09
C PRO A 272 -29.57 21.29 -6.08
N SER A 273 -29.12 20.98 -4.89
CA SER A 273 -29.93 20.49 -3.77
C SER A 273 -29.18 20.76 -2.47
N GLU A 274 -29.88 20.95 -1.36
CA GLU A 274 -29.29 21.32 -0.07
C GLU A 274 -28.48 20.22 0.61
N ALA A 275 -28.74 18.95 0.30
CA ALA A 275 -28.05 17.80 0.93
C ALA A 275 -27.32 16.91 -0.09
N ILE A 276 -26.20 16.31 0.31
CA ILE A 276 -25.52 15.29 -0.50
C ILE A 276 -26.39 14.03 -0.55
N PRO A 277 -26.53 13.39 -1.74
CA PRO A 277 -27.39 12.23 -1.92
C PRO A 277 -26.87 11.01 -1.14
N GLY A 278 -27.46 10.71 0.00
CA GLY A 278 -27.01 9.66 0.90
C GLY A 278 -27.07 8.24 0.32
N ARG A 279 -28.09 7.93 -0.52
CA ARG A 279 -28.24 6.57 -1.09
C ARG A 279 -27.15 6.21 -2.11
N PRO A 280 -26.89 7.02 -3.17
CA PRO A 280 -25.80 6.73 -4.11
C PRO A 280 -24.44 6.68 -3.43
N LEU A 281 -24.15 7.59 -2.51
CA LEU A 281 -22.89 7.63 -1.78
C LEU A 281 -22.69 6.37 -0.90
N ARG A 282 -23.77 5.88 -0.25
CA ARG A 282 -23.70 4.65 0.54
C ARG A 282 -23.52 3.40 -0.32
N ARG A 283 -24.09 3.35 -1.54
CA ARG A 283 -23.85 2.24 -2.48
C ARG A 283 -22.40 2.20 -2.93
N PHE A 284 -21.89 3.34 -3.41
CA PHE A 284 -20.50 3.52 -3.77
C PHE A 284 -19.56 3.09 -2.62
N GLY A 285 -19.82 3.57 -1.39
CA GLY A 285 -19.03 3.23 -0.21
C GLY A 285 -19.10 1.75 0.18
N ARG A 286 -20.23 1.07 -0.07
CA ARG A 286 -20.37 -0.35 0.22
C ARG A 286 -19.51 -1.21 -0.70
N VAL A 287 -19.47 -0.88 -2.00
CA VAL A 287 -18.59 -1.58 -2.96
C VAL A 287 -17.13 -1.31 -2.61
N LEU A 288 -16.75 -0.05 -2.30
CA LEU A 288 -15.40 0.25 -1.82
C LEU A 288 -15.02 -0.55 -0.55
N HIS A 289 -15.97 -0.77 0.36
CA HIS A 289 -15.69 -1.56 1.56
C HIS A 289 -15.38 -3.02 1.21
N VAL A 290 -16.15 -3.65 0.33
CA VAL A 290 -15.86 -5.02 -0.14
C VAL A 290 -14.53 -5.06 -0.90
N GLU A 291 -14.30 -4.10 -1.80
CA GLU A 291 -13.03 -3.95 -2.52
C GLU A 291 -11.85 -3.84 -1.55
N SER A 292 -11.98 -3.03 -0.50
CA SER A 292 -10.92 -2.85 0.50
C SER A 292 -10.52 -4.14 1.22
N LEU A 293 -11.49 -5.01 1.54
CA LEU A 293 -11.22 -6.31 2.16
C LEU A 293 -10.47 -7.25 1.21
N VAL A 294 -10.89 -7.29 -0.06
CA VAL A 294 -10.19 -8.08 -1.10
C VAL A 294 -8.77 -7.59 -1.27
N LEU A 295 -8.55 -6.27 -1.31
CA LEU A 295 -7.23 -5.68 -1.51
C LEU A 295 -6.30 -5.88 -0.30
N VAL A 296 -6.82 -5.89 0.93
CA VAL A 296 -6.06 -6.34 2.10
C VAL A 296 -5.62 -7.79 1.93
N GLY A 297 -6.51 -8.66 1.45
CA GLY A 297 -6.18 -10.05 1.09
C GLY A 297 -5.04 -10.12 0.05
N VAL A 298 -5.05 -9.26 -0.98
CA VAL A 298 -3.95 -9.16 -1.96
C VAL A 298 -2.61 -8.87 -1.27
N LEU A 299 -2.58 -7.91 -0.32
CA LEU A 299 -1.35 -7.55 0.40
C LEU A 299 -0.88 -8.66 1.34
N MET A 300 -1.81 -9.42 1.96
CA MET A 300 -1.47 -10.60 2.76
C MET A 300 -0.84 -11.69 1.90
N VAL A 301 -1.46 -12.04 0.78
CA VAL A 301 -0.92 -13.04 -0.17
C VAL A 301 0.40 -12.55 -0.77
N ALA A 302 0.58 -11.24 -1.00
CA ALA A 302 1.85 -10.68 -1.44
C ALA A 302 2.96 -10.85 -0.39
N ALA A 303 2.65 -10.77 0.91
CA ALA A 303 3.62 -11.04 1.97
C ALA A 303 4.07 -12.52 1.97
N VAL A 304 3.13 -13.45 1.75
CA VAL A 304 3.44 -14.88 1.59
C VAL A 304 4.30 -15.11 0.35
N LEU A 305 3.92 -14.54 -0.80
CA LEU A 305 4.64 -14.69 -2.06
C LEU A 305 6.09 -14.21 -1.97
N GLY A 306 6.31 -13.03 -1.35
CA GLY A 306 7.65 -12.46 -1.15
C GLY A 306 8.52 -13.24 -0.15
N SER A 307 7.94 -14.19 0.60
CA SER A 307 8.64 -15.07 1.53
C SER A 307 8.78 -16.48 0.99
N SER A 308 8.18 -16.79 -0.16
CA SER A 308 8.24 -18.12 -0.78
C SER A 308 9.50 -18.25 -1.63
N PRO A 309 10.20 -19.42 -1.60
CA PRO A 309 11.34 -19.65 -2.47
C PRO A 309 10.90 -19.66 -3.94
N LEU A 310 11.77 -19.16 -4.82
CA LEU A 310 11.55 -19.23 -6.26
C LEU A 310 11.64 -20.68 -6.76
N PRO A 311 10.88 -21.09 -7.78
CA PRO A 311 10.97 -22.42 -8.37
C PRO A 311 12.38 -22.70 -8.89
N GLY A 312 12.95 -23.86 -8.52
CA GLY A 312 14.28 -24.30 -8.93
C GLY A 312 15.45 -23.78 -8.08
N THR A 313 15.16 -23.14 -6.93
CA THR A 313 16.19 -22.70 -5.96
C THR A 313 16.28 -23.62 -4.72
N THR A 314 15.51 -24.72 -4.69
CA THR A 314 15.51 -25.77 -3.65
C THR A 314 16.18 -27.00 -4.15
#